data_2b91f384a09a4e3b43c1a3cf372b2c1f
#
_entry.id   2b91f384a09a4e3b43c1a3cf372b2c1f
#
_cell.length_a   1.000
_cell.length_b   1.000
_cell.length_c   1.000
_cell.angle_alpha   90.00
_cell.angle_beta   90.00
_cell.angle_gamma   90.00
#
_symmetry.space_group_name_H-M   'P 1'
#
loop_
_entity.id
_entity.type
_entity.pdbx_description
1 polymer ?
#
loop_
_entity_poly.entity_id
_entity_poly.type
_entity_poly.pdbx_seq_one_letter_code
_entity_poly.pdbx_strand_id
1 'polypeptide(L)'
;MSKTSKVARKTIGEQVPKLAYAFGYLNLILFVFGDALFAQEYLNQTPAWLAWFLLTVTAVTGSAYFFFKSDWIRVFRQIPIELSLLVALMLGSVLWSNYPSQTITSFLIQIGIVLSALFFVAVFSWRQILSIFANTIRGIIFATLGYELFITTLSLLAQASLLGVDEKLYQQIRNIGQIPDGRTIDDLLLRNSFMGAWALMGLITFLVEFAIKKRQRLFTGLSILLALVTIVLSSSAGIVFASVAVGLAAIVSLLAEGKDRDTRHRYYRIAWAISGTAGFFVLIFRRAVFEFLGKSPDMTHRTDIWRSVIELVSERPLEGWGFIGVWVPGVEPFAGLIVINGIEYFQAHNSYLEMFLQLGAVGLVLFLILLTRTFIKTWRLGVHHSNVLYLWPLLLLVTQLVRGITESRLLVQSAMFMLILFAVKSHDPEELLEDNSKKPKRKQLEQIGKRPITYLRRR
;
A
#
# COMPACT_ATOMS: atom_id res chain seq x y z
N MET A 1 34.39 12.77 -25.07
CA MET A 1 33.00 12.93 -24.60
C MET A 1 32.13 11.96 -25.39
N SER A 2 31.71 10.90 -24.73
CA SER A 2 31.09 9.71 -25.36
C SER A 2 29.63 10.01 -25.81
N LYS A 3 29.24 9.40 -26.95
CA LYS A 3 27.88 9.44 -27.51
C LYS A 3 26.78 9.00 -26.49
N THR A 4 27.13 8.30 -25.42
CA THR A 4 26.25 7.86 -24.34
C THR A 4 25.70 9.01 -23.47
N SER A 5 26.42 10.15 -23.36
CA SER A 5 25.94 11.29 -22.57
C SER A 5 24.86 12.14 -23.27
N LYS A 6 24.72 12.01 -24.60
CA LYS A 6 23.70 12.74 -25.39
C LYS A 6 22.35 12.01 -25.41
N VAL A 7 22.31 10.70 -25.26
CA VAL A 7 21.07 9.92 -25.22
C VAL A 7 20.34 10.12 -23.88
N ALA A 8 21.09 10.20 -22.77
CA ALA A 8 20.49 10.45 -21.43
C ALA A 8 19.85 11.84 -21.30
N ARG A 9 20.31 12.86 -22.06
CA ARG A 9 19.73 14.22 -22.01
C ARG A 9 18.40 14.36 -22.79
N LYS A 10 18.04 13.40 -23.64
CA LYS A 10 16.83 13.50 -24.49
C LYS A 10 15.55 13.07 -23.76
N THR A 11 15.66 12.31 -22.67
CA THR A 11 14.51 11.72 -21.96
C THR A 11 13.91 12.63 -20.87
N ILE A 12 14.61 13.67 -20.42
CA ILE A 12 14.23 14.50 -19.27
C ILE A 12 13.33 15.68 -19.64
N GLY A 13 13.17 15.99 -20.94
CA GLY A 13 12.33 17.08 -21.43
C GLY A 13 11.04 16.64 -22.16
N GLU A 14 10.86 15.36 -22.43
CA GLU A 14 9.65 14.87 -23.08
C GLU A 14 8.49 14.83 -22.08
N GLN A 15 7.38 15.50 -22.42
CA GLN A 15 6.15 15.43 -21.62
C GLN A 15 5.66 13.99 -21.58
N VAL A 16 5.39 13.48 -20.38
CA VAL A 16 4.78 12.15 -20.20
C VAL A 16 3.48 12.09 -21.00
N PRO A 17 3.30 11.10 -21.89
CA PRO A 17 2.10 10.98 -22.70
C PRO A 17 0.82 10.92 -21.85
N LYS A 18 -0.24 11.59 -22.28
CA LYS A 18 -1.55 11.54 -21.59
C LYS A 18 -2.05 10.10 -21.38
N LEU A 19 -1.79 9.24 -22.36
CA LEU A 19 -2.15 7.82 -22.28
C LEU A 19 -1.41 7.08 -21.15
N ALA A 20 -0.14 7.42 -20.88
CA ALA A 20 0.58 6.85 -19.74
C ALA A 20 -0.07 7.23 -18.39
N TYR A 21 -0.56 8.47 -18.25
CA TYR A 21 -1.35 8.87 -17.09
C TYR A 21 -2.64 8.07 -16.97
N ALA A 22 -3.36 7.83 -18.09
CA ALA A 22 -4.57 7.01 -18.08
C ALA A 22 -4.28 5.59 -17.54
N PHE A 23 -3.20 4.96 -17.99
CA PHE A 23 -2.76 3.67 -17.43
C PHE A 23 -2.31 3.77 -15.97
N GLY A 24 -1.67 4.86 -15.55
CA GLY A 24 -1.34 5.12 -14.16
C GLY A 24 -2.59 5.15 -13.26
N TYR A 25 -3.61 5.89 -13.66
CA TYR A 25 -4.91 5.93 -12.94
C TYR A 25 -5.60 4.57 -12.96
N LEU A 26 -5.66 3.92 -14.13
CA LEU A 26 -6.29 2.60 -14.26
C LEU A 26 -5.65 1.58 -13.31
N ASN A 27 -4.32 1.49 -13.26
CA ASN A 27 -3.63 0.60 -12.33
C ASN A 27 -4.00 0.88 -10.88
N LEU A 28 -3.98 2.14 -10.42
CA LEU A 28 -4.31 2.45 -9.03
C LEU A 28 -5.78 2.16 -8.70
N ILE A 29 -6.71 2.47 -9.62
CA ILE A 29 -8.13 2.12 -9.46
C ILE A 29 -8.28 0.60 -9.33
N LEU A 30 -7.64 -0.17 -10.20
CA LEU A 30 -7.68 -1.63 -10.16
C LEU A 30 -7.07 -2.19 -8.87
N PHE A 31 -5.98 -1.62 -8.37
CA PHE A 31 -5.38 -2.04 -7.10
C PHE A 31 -6.29 -1.71 -5.90
N VAL A 32 -6.97 -0.56 -5.90
CA VAL A 32 -7.91 -0.23 -4.83
C VAL A 32 -9.13 -1.15 -4.87
N PHE A 33 -9.81 -1.24 -6.00
CA PHE A 33 -11.01 -2.06 -6.10
C PHE A 33 -10.71 -3.57 -6.13
N GLY A 34 -9.57 -3.98 -6.67
CA GLY A 34 -9.14 -5.36 -6.65
C GLY A 34 -8.98 -5.91 -5.24
N ASP A 35 -8.35 -5.16 -4.35
CA ASP A 35 -8.26 -5.52 -2.93
C ASP A 35 -9.64 -5.71 -2.28
N ALA A 36 -10.65 -4.95 -2.72
CA ALA A 36 -12.02 -5.08 -2.23
C ALA A 36 -12.78 -6.26 -2.85
N LEU A 37 -12.59 -6.51 -4.14
CA LEU A 37 -13.32 -7.52 -4.89
C LEU A 37 -12.80 -8.94 -4.66
N PHE A 38 -11.48 -9.12 -4.51
CA PHE A 38 -10.89 -10.43 -4.19
C PHE A 38 -11.21 -10.93 -2.76
N ALA A 39 -11.75 -10.07 -1.92
CA ALA A 39 -12.23 -10.48 -0.60
C ALA A 39 -13.58 -11.23 -0.67
N GLN A 40 -14.14 -11.48 -1.86
CA GLN A 40 -15.49 -11.99 -1.96
C GLN A 40 -15.69 -12.96 -3.11
N GLU A 41 -16.49 -14.02 -2.84
CA GLU A 41 -17.05 -15.01 -3.78
C GLU A 41 -17.79 -14.43 -5.00
N TYR A 42 -17.88 -13.10 -5.12
CA TYR A 42 -18.68 -12.39 -6.11
C TYR A 42 -18.22 -12.57 -7.54
N LEU A 43 -16.94 -12.80 -7.76
CA LEU A 43 -16.41 -12.90 -9.11
C LEU A 43 -16.86 -14.14 -9.87
N ASN A 44 -17.30 -15.19 -9.16
CA ASN A 44 -17.65 -16.45 -9.79
C ASN A 44 -19.05 -16.48 -10.44
N GLN A 45 -19.91 -15.48 -10.21
CA GLN A 45 -21.31 -15.54 -10.65
C GLN A 45 -21.76 -14.41 -11.60
N THR A 46 -20.88 -13.42 -11.92
CA THR A 46 -21.30 -12.25 -12.71
C THR A 46 -20.38 -11.94 -13.89
N PRO A 47 -20.90 -11.33 -14.99
CA PRO A 47 -20.06 -10.81 -16.08
C PRO A 47 -18.97 -9.84 -15.62
N ALA A 48 -19.04 -9.37 -14.39
CA ALA A 48 -18.08 -8.43 -13.80
C ALA A 48 -16.65 -9.00 -13.73
N TRP A 49 -16.46 -10.29 -13.51
CA TRP A 49 -15.11 -10.89 -13.51
C TRP A 49 -14.40 -10.77 -14.85
N LEU A 50 -15.14 -10.93 -15.95
CA LEU A 50 -14.58 -10.79 -17.30
C LEU A 50 -14.16 -9.35 -17.58
N ALA A 51 -15.01 -8.39 -17.21
CA ALA A 51 -14.67 -6.98 -17.33
C ALA A 51 -13.43 -6.62 -16.48
N TRP A 52 -13.38 -7.10 -15.26
CA TRP A 52 -12.23 -6.93 -14.37
C TRP A 52 -10.96 -7.56 -14.96
N PHE A 53 -11.03 -8.78 -15.46
CA PHE A 53 -9.92 -9.47 -16.11
C PHE A 53 -9.41 -8.68 -17.32
N LEU A 54 -10.31 -8.26 -18.22
CA LEU A 54 -9.95 -7.49 -19.41
C LEU A 54 -9.32 -6.13 -19.05
N LEU A 55 -9.84 -5.43 -18.03
CA LEU A 55 -9.25 -4.19 -17.54
C LEU A 55 -7.85 -4.43 -16.94
N THR A 56 -7.66 -5.51 -16.20
CA THR A 56 -6.36 -5.87 -15.62
C THR A 56 -5.35 -6.22 -16.71
N VAL A 57 -5.73 -7.04 -17.68
CA VAL A 57 -4.87 -7.36 -18.83
C VAL A 57 -4.51 -6.11 -19.61
N THR A 58 -5.47 -5.21 -19.84
CA THR A 58 -5.26 -3.92 -20.52
C THR A 58 -4.28 -3.04 -19.73
N ALA A 59 -4.46 -2.93 -18.40
CA ALA A 59 -3.58 -2.13 -17.54
C ALA A 59 -2.15 -2.68 -17.53
N VAL A 60 -1.98 -4.00 -17.38
CA VAL A 60 -0.66 -4.66 -17.37
C VAL A 60 0.02 -4.53 -18.75
N THR A 61 -0.71 -4.76 -19.84
CA THR A 61 -0.16 -4.63 -21.21
C THR A 61 0.26 -3.20 -21.51
N GLY A 62 -0.57 -2.21 -21.15
CA GLY A 62 -0.23 -0.80 -21.29
C GLY A 62 0.98 -0.40 -20.42
N SER A 63 1.05 -0.92 -19.19
CA SER A 63 2.20 -0.71 -18.31
C SER A 63 3.48 -1.29 -18.91
N ALA A 64 3.44 -2.52 -19.41
CA ALA A 64 4.55 -3.17 -20.08
C ALA A 64 5.02 -2.38 -21.32
N TYR A 65 4.08 -1.93 -22.17
CA TYR A 65 4.37 -1.11 -23.35
C TYR A 65 5.18 0.15 -22.99
N PHE A 66 4.69 0.94 -22.03
CA PHE A 66 5.36 2.17 -21.63
C PHE A 66 6.66 1.91 -20.87
N PHE A 67 6.73 0.84 -20.08
CA PHE A 67 7.96 0.41 -19.42
C PHE A 67 9.07 0.10 -20.42
N PHE A 68 8.80 -0.79 -21.40
CA PHE A 68 9.80 -1.16 -22.42
C PHE A 68 10.11 -0.05 -23.41
N LYS A 69 9.24 0.93 -23.59
CA LYS A 69 9.50 2.14 -24.38
C LYS A 69 10.38 3.16 -23.65
N SER A 70 10.48 3.06 -22.33
CA SER A 70 11.34 3.91 -21.50
C SER A 70 12.75 3.35 -21.36
N ASP A 71 13.59 3.95 -20.51
CA ASP A 71 14.92 3.40 -20.17
C ASP A 71 14.78 2.24 -19.15
N TRP A 72 14.16 1.14 -19.60
CA TRP A 72 13.88 -0.04 -18.77
C TRP A 72 15.15 -0.73 -18.27
N ILE A 73 16.28 -0.65 -19.02
CA ILE A 73 17.55 -1.26 -18.62
C ILE A 73 18.09 -0.58 -17.35
N ARG A 74 17.98 0.76 -17.27
CA ARG A 74 18.33 1.51 -16.06
C ARG A 74 17.49 1.07 -14.86
N VAL A 75 16.19 1.00 -15.04
CA VAL A 75 15.27 0.60 -13.97
C VAL A 75 15.52 -0.84 -13.54
N PHE A 76 15.75 -1.74 -14.50
CA PHE A 76 16.04 -3.14 -14.21
C PHE A 76 17.28 -3.33 -13.33
N ARG A 77 18.33 -2.53 -13.55
CA ARG A 77 19.57 -2.53 -12.73
C ARG A 77 19.36 -1.99 -11.31
N GLN A 78 18.26 -1.31 -11.06
CA GLN A 78 17.90 -0.77 -9.72
C GLN A 78 17.08 -1.75 -8.90
N ILE A 79 16.60 -2.85 -9.48
CA ILE A 79 15.81 -3.86 -8.78
C ILE A 79 16.68 -4.50 -7.68
N PRO A 80 16.23 -4.48 -6.42
CA PRO A 80 16.95 -5.13 -5.33
C PRO A 80 17.02 -6.65 -5.55
N ILE A 81 18.16 -7.24 -5.24
CA ILE A 81 18.37 -8.70 -5.43
C ILE A 81 17.38 -9.52 -4.60
N GLU A 82 17.05 -9.07 -3.38
CA GLU A 82 16.08 -9.72 -2.52
C GLU A 82 14.67 -9.75 -3.13
N LEU A 83 14.28 -8.72 -3.90
CA LEU A 83 13.02 -8.74 -4.65
C LEU A 83 13.08 -9.77 -5.77
N SER A 84 14.18 -9.82 -6.52
CA SER A 84 14.34 -10.81 -7.60
C SER A 84 14.32 -12.25 -7.06
N LEU A 85 15.00 -12.49 -5.94
CA LEU A 85 15.03 -13.80 -5.29
C LEU A 85 13.64 -14.18 -4.74
N LEU A 86 12.90 -13.23 -4.16
CA LEU A 86 11.56 -13.48 -3.66
C LEU A 86 10.60 -13.84 -4.80
N VAL A 87 10.64 -13.10 -5.92
CA VAL A 87 9.83 -13.39 -7.11
C VAL A 87 10.22 -14.74 -7.73
N ALA A 88 11.52 -15.05 -7.78
CA ALA A 88 11.99 -16.36 -8.24
C ALA A 88 11.54 -17.50 -7.33
N LEU A 89 11.53 -17.29 -6.01
CA LEU A 89 11.04 -18.27 -5.04
C LEU A 89 9.52 -18.48 -5.19
N MET A 90 8.74 -17.41 -5.43
CA MET A 90 7.30 -17.52 -5.72
C MET A 90 7.04 -18.43 -6.94
N LEU A 91 7.79 -18.26 -8.03
CA LEU A 91 7.70 -19.15 -9.18
C LEU A 91 8.18 -20.56 -8.85
N GLY A 92 9.35 -20.69 -8.22
CA GLY A 92 9.96 -21.97 -7.85
C GLY A 92 9.04 -22.80 -6.94
N SER A 93 8.19 -22.14 -6.15
CA SER A 93 7.27 -22.83 -5.25
C SER A 93 6.22 -23.69 -5.95
N VAL A 94 6.02 -23.52 -7.25
CA VAL A 94 5.20 -24.43 -8.09
C VAL A 94 5.68 -25.88 -7.98
N LEU A 95 6.98 -26.12 -7.79
CA LEU A 95 7.58 -27.44 -7.78
C LEU A 95 7.19 -28.29 -6.55
N TRP A 96 6.81 -27.65 -5.46
CA TRP A 96 6.39 -28.34 -4.22
C TRP A 96 4.99 -27.98 -3.74
N SER A 97 4.30 -27.09 -4.46
CA SER A 97 2.94 -26.67 -4.15
C SER A 97 1.96 -27.84 -4.34
N ASN A 98 1.03 -28.01 -3.40
CA ASN A 98 -0.08 -28.95 -3.54
C ASN A 98 -1.18 -28.45 -4.50
N TYR A 99 -1.08 -27.17 -4.95
CA TYR A 99 -2.02 -26.46 -5.83
C TYR A 99 -1.28 -25.71 -6.95
N PRO A 100 -0.54 -26.40 -7.83
CA PRO A 100 0.37 -25.76 -8.78
C PRO A 100 -0.34 -24.81 -9.76
N SER A 101 -1.57 -25.07 -10.14
CA SER A 101 -2.35 -24.19 -11.03
C SER A 101 -2.66 -22.84 -10.37
N GLN A 102 -3.04 -22.83 -9.10
CA GLN A 102 -3.27 -21.62 -8.32
C GLN A 102 -1.98 -20.86 -8.09
N THR A 103 -0.87 -21.57 -7.80
CA THR A 103 0.46 -20.97 -7.65
C THR A 103 0.90 -20.27 -8.93
N ILE A 104 0.72 -20.87 -10.11
CA ILE A 104 1.02 -20.24 -11.40
C ILE A 104 0.15 -19.02 -11.62
N THR A 105 -1.17 -19.12 -11.37
CA THR A 105 -2.10 -18.00 -11.54
C THR A 105 -1.71 -16.82 -10.64
N SER A 106 -1.42 -17.08 -9.36
CA SER A 106 -1.01 -16.05 -8.39
C SER A 106 0.33 -15.44 -8.76
N PHE A 107 1.27 -16.24 -9.27
CA PHE A 107 2.54 -15.75 -9.80
C PHE A 107 2.35 -14.84 -11.01
N LEU A 108 1.46 -15.16 -11.95
CA LEU A 108 1.16 -14.30 -13.11
C LEU A 108 0.55 -12.96 -12.66
N ILE A 109 -0.34 -12.97 -11.68
CA ILE A 109 -0.86 -11.75 -11.07
C ILE A 109 0.28 -10.94 -10.44
N GLN A 110 1.18 -11.60 -9.72
CA GLN A 110 2.34 -10.95 -9.09
C GLN A 110 3.28 -10.31 -10.11
N ILE A 111 3.54 -10.96 -11.25
CA ILE A 111 4.32 -10.36 -12.36
C ILE A 111 3.62 -9.13 -12.93
N GLY A 112 2.29 -9.15 -13.05
CA GLY A 112 1.51 -7.97 -13.43
C GLY A 112 1.71 -6.79 -12.46
N ILE A 113 1.73 -7.06 -11.14
CA ILE A 113 2.01 -6.05 -10.10
C ILE A 113 3.44 -5.51 -10.23
N VAL A 114 4.43 -6.40 -10.43
CA VAL A 114 5.84 -6.00 -10.65
C VAL A 114 5.96 -5.09 -11.86
N LEU A 115 5.41 -5.48 -13.01
CA LEU A 115 5.45 -4.68 -14.25
C LEU A 115 4.78 -3.32 -14.06
N SER A 116 3.64 -3.26 -13.38
CA SER A 116 2.96 -2.01 -13.06
C SER A 116 3.80 -1.10 -12.17
N ALA A 117 4.48 -1.64 -11.16
CA ALA A 117 5.37 -0.87 -10.30
C ALA A 117 6.58 -0.34 -11.07
N LEU A 118 7.22 -1.18 -11.91
CA LEU A 118 8.36 -0.79 -12.74
C LEU A 118 7.97 0.27 -13.79
N PHE A 119 6.75 0.19 -14.35
CA PHE A 119 6.20 1.24 -15.21
C PHE A 119 6.14 2.59 -14.47
N PHE A 120 5.61 2.61 -13.23
CA PHE A 120 5.59 3.84 -12.45
C PHE A 120 6.99 4.39 -12.16
N VAL A 121 7.96 3.51 -11.83
CA VAL A 121 9.37 3.90 -11.63
C VAL A 121 9.96 4.53 -12.88
N ALA A 122 9.71 3.92 -14.03
CA ALA A 122 10.35 4.29 -15.30
C ALA A 122 9.79 5.58 -15.90
N VAL A 123 8.47 5.81 -15.76
CA VAL A 123 7.75 6.84 -16.52
C VAL A 123 7.45 8.08 -15.70
N PHE A 124 7.17 7.94 -14.39
CA PHE A 124 6.70 9.05 -13.57
C PHE A 124 7.74 9.53 -12.55
N SER A 125 7.83 10.85 -12.39
CA SER A 125 8.55 11.47 -11.27
C SER A 125 7.79 11.30 -9.95
N TRP A 126 8.46 11.50 -8.81
CA TRP A 126 7.82 11.46 -7.49
C TRP A 126 6.61 12.40 -7.38
N ARG A 127 6.68 13.60 -7.96
CA ARG A 127 5.58 14.56 -7.96
C ARG A 127 4.38 14.09 -8.78
N GLN A 128 4.64 13.42 -9.91
CA GLN A 128 3.60 12.86 -10.77
C GLN A 128 2.94 11.67 -10.08
N ILE A 129 3.73 10.77 -9.46
CA ILE A 129 3.21 9.64 -8.68
C ILE A 129 2.33 10.15 -7.54
N LEU A 130 2.81 11.12 -6.74
CA LEU A 130 2.01 11.74 -5.68
C LEU A 130 0.68 12.30 -6.24
N SER A 131 0.72 12.99 -7.38
CA SER A 131 -0.51 13.53 -8.00
C SER A 131 -1.47 12.44 -8.47
N ILE A 132 -0.98 11.35 -9.06
CA ILE A 132 -1.81 10.22 -9.48
C ILE A 132 -2.47 9.60 -8.25
N PHE A 133 -1.70 9.32 -7.18
CA PHE A 133 -2.23 8.81 -5.91
C PHE A 133 -3.25 9.76 -5.30
N ALA A 134 -2.94 11.05 -5.17
CA ALA A 134 -3.83 12.06 -4.60
C ALA A 134 -5.17 12.11 -5.35
N ASN A 135 -5.15 12.16 -6.67
CA ASN A 135 -6.37 12.27 -7.46
C ASN A 135 -7.19 10.97 -7.42
N THR A 136 -6.54 9.80 -7.49
CA THR A 136 -7.23 8.51 -7.40
C THR A 136 -7.91 8.34 -6.04
N ILE A 137 -7.18 8.53 -4.94
CA ILE A 137 -7.74 8.35 -3.58
C ILE A 137 -8.83 9.38 -3.31
N ARG A 138 -8.65 10.62 -3.75
CA ARG A 138 -9.64 11.70 -3.66
C ARG A 138 -10.92 11.32 -4.39
N GLY A 139 -10.81 10.85 -5.62
CA GLY A 139 -11.96 10.39 -6.42
C GLY A 139 -12.71 9.26 -5.72
N ILE A 140 -11.99 8.30 -5.15
CA ILE A 140 -12.58 7.17 -4.41
C ILE A 140 -13.29 7.66 -3.14
N ILE A 141 -12.64 8.48 -2.31
CA ILE A 141 -13.26 9.02 -1.08
C ILE A 141 -14.52 9.83 -1.43
N PHE A 142 -14.46 10.68 -2.44
CA PHE A 142 -15.61 11.48 -2.87
C PHE A 142 -16.76 10.60 -3.38
N ALA A 143 -16.44 9.60 -4.21
CA ALA A 143 -17.44 8.66 -4.73
C ALA A 143 -18.09 7.85 -3.61
N THR A 144 -17.28 7.34 -2.67
CA THR A 144 -17.76 6.53 -1.54
C THR A 144 -18.65 7.35 -0.59
N LEU A 145 -18.18 8.52 -0.14
CA LEU A 145 -18.96 9.39 0.73
C LEU A 145 -20.19 9.98 0.02
N GLY A 146 -20.06 10.27 -1.28
CA GLY A 146 -21.21 10.73 -2.08
C GLY A 146 -22.29 9.66 -2.24
N TYR A 147 -21.88 8.41 -2.46
CA TYR A 147 -22.79 7.27 -2.51
C TYR A 147 -23.50 7.08 -1.16
N GLU A 148 -22.77 7.09 -0.06
CA GLU A 148 -23.32 6.98 1.30
C GLU A 148 -24.34 8.09 1.59
N LEU A 149 -23.99 9.33 1.29
CA LEU A 149 -24.89 10.47 1.47
C LEU A 149 -26.15 10.32 0.62
N PHE A 150 -26.01 9.84 -0.63
CA PHE A 150 -27.13 9.60 -1.54
C PHE A 150 -28.08 8.53 -0.97
N ILE A 151 -27.58 7.37 -0.56
CA ILE A 151 -28.41 6.28 0.00
C ILE A 151 -29.05 6.68 1.32
N THR A 152 -28.31 7.33 2.21
CA THR A 152 -28.84 7.82 3.50
C THR A 152 -29.96 8.84 3.26
N THR A 153 -29.75 9.80 2.36
CA THR A 153 -30.77 10.81 2.03
C THR A 153 -32.01 10.17 1.44
N LEU A 154 -31.83 9.22 0.52
CA LEU A 154 -32.96 8.49 -0.11
C LEU A 154 -33.75 7.69 0.92
N SER A 155 -33.06 7.01 1.85
CA SER A 155 -33.69 6.26 2.93
C SER A 155 -34.47 7.16 3.90
N LEU A 156 -33.92 8.33 4.25
CA LEU A 156 -34.63 9.31 5.11
C LEU A 156 -35.86 9.88 4.41
N LEU A 157 -35.78 10.21 3.14
CA LEU A 157 -36.91 10.71 2.35
C LEU A 157 -38.02 9.65 2.21
N ALA A 158 -37.64 8.40 2.02
CA ALA A 158 -38.57 7.28 1.96
C ALA A 158 -39.27 7.04 3.29
N GLN A 159 -38.52 7.05 4.41
CA GLN A 159 -39.10 6.94 5.77
C GLN A 159 -40.06 8.09 6.11
N ALA A 160 -39.70 9.31 5.69
CA ALA A 160 -40.56 10.49 5.94
C ALA A 160 -41.82 10.52 5.08
N SER A 161 -42.06 9.51 4.21
CA SER A 161 -43.17 9.47 3.24
C SER A 161 -43.27 10.70 2.34
N LEU A 162 -42.19 11.50 2.27
CA LEU A 162 -42.14 12.74 1.49
C LEU A 162 -42.18 12.49 -0.03
N LEU A 163 -41.84 11.27 -0.44
CA LEU A 163 -41.81 10.87 -1.85
C LEU A 163 -42.98 9.97 -2.24
N GLY A 164 -43.95 9.70 -1.34
CA GLY A 164 -45.01 8.71 -1.60
C GLY A 164 -44.50 7.31 -1.96
N VAL A 165 -43.33 6.96 -1.45
CA VAL A 165 -42.65 5.69 -1.71
C VAL A 165 -43.39 4.58 -0.99
N ASP A 166 -43.84 3.56 -1.71
CA ASP A 166 -44.42 2.37 -1.13
C ASP A 166 -43.37 1.50 -0.41
N GLU A 167 -43.83 0.62 0.48
CA GLU A 167 -42.93 -0.27 1.25
C GLU A 167 -42.03 -1.12 0.33
N LYS A 168 -42.53 -1.55 -0.83
CA LYS A 168 -41.75 -2.34 -1.78
C LYS A 168 -40.60 -1.54 -2.36
N LEU A 169 -40.87 -0.30 -2.78
CA LEU A 169 -39.83 0.57 -3.32
C LEU A 169 -38.80 0.95 -2.24
N TYR A 170 -39.24 1.20 -1.00
CA TYR A 170 -38.33 1.41 0.13
C TYR A 170 -37.42 0.20 0.36
N GLN A 171 -37.97 -1.01 0.38
CA GLN A 171 -37.16 -2.23 0.50
C GLN A 171 -36.25 -2.44 -0.70
N GLN A 172 -36.66 -2.12 -1.91
CA GLN A 172 -35.80 -2.15 -3.09
C GLN A 172 -34.64 -1.15 -2.98
N ILE A 173 -34.89 0.08 -2.54
CA ILE A 173 -33.87 1.11 -2.30
C ILE A 173 -32.87 0.64 -1.22
N ARG A 174 -33.39 0.12 -0.10
CA ARG A 174 -32.56 -0.44 0.97
C ARG A 174 -31.72 -1.63 0.50
N ASN A 175 -32.25 -2.43 -0.43
CA ASN A 175 -31.56 -3.57 -1.00
C ASN A 175 -30.62 -3.18 -2.17
N ILE A 176 -30.67 -1.92 -2.67
CA ILE A 176 -29.66 -1.41 -3.58
C ILE A 176 -28.33 -1.41 -2.84
N GLY A 177 -27.49 -2.35 -3.16
CA GLY A 177 -26.20 -2.52 -2.49
C GLY A 177 -26.19 -3.55 -1.37
N GLN A 178 -27.27 -4.29 -1.13
CA GLN A 178 -27.17 -5.54 -0.37
C GLN A 178 -26.44 -6.59 -1.23
N ILE A 179 -25.43 -7.16 -0.60
CA ILE A 179 -24.62 -8.21 -1.15
C ILE A 179 -25.27 -9.56 -0.78
N PRO A 180 -25.16 -10.64 -1.59
CA PRO A 180 -25.81 -11.95 -1.29
C PRO A 180 -25.49 -12.53 0.09
N ASP A 181 -24.43 -12.10 0.76
CA ASP A 181 -24.07 -12.49 2.14
C ASP A 181 -24.77 -11.65 3.24
N GLY A 182 -25.69 -10.77 2.85
CA GLY A 182 -26.46 -9.91 3.78
C GLY A 182 -25.75 -8.64 4.23
N ARG A 183 -24.49 -8.41 3.79
CA ARG A 183 -23.79 -7.14 4.02
C ARG A 183 -24.29 -6.07 3.06
N THR A 184 -24.06 -4.83 3.39
CA THR A 184 -24.35 -3.69 2.50
C THR A 184 -23.06 -3.21 1.83
N ILE A 185 -23.18 -2.48 0.72
CA ILE A 185 -22.03 -1.78 0.11
C ILE A 185 -21.38 -0.82 1.11
N ASP A 186 -22.13 -0.28 2.06
CA ASP A 186 -21.63 0.57 3.14
C ASP A 186 -20.68 -0.17 4.07
N ASP A 187 -21.03 -1.40 4.45
CA ASP A 187 -20.16 -2.25 5.26
C ASP A 187 -18.87 -2.57 4.50
N LEU A 188 -18.96 -2.69 3.18
CA LEU A 188 -17.82 -2.94 2.31
C LEU A 188 -16.95 -1.69 2.11
N LEU A 189 -17.57 -0.53 1.91
CA LEU A 189 -16.87 0.69 1.50
C LEU A 189 -16.48 1.60 2.66
N LEU A 190 -17.28 1.74 3.72
CA LEU A 190 -17.02 2.70 4.80
C LEU A 190 -16.62 2.06 6.12
N ARG A 191 -17.31 1.02 6.56
CA ARG A 191 -17.07 0.39 7.87
C ARG A 191 -15.97 -0.66 7.86
N ASN A 192 -15.17 -0.71 6.79
CA ASN A 192 -14.11 -1.70 6.65
C ASN A 192 -12.73 -1.08 6.95
N SER A 193 -11.85 -1.85 7.59
CA SER A 193 -10.43 -1.53 7.79
C SER A 193 -9.71 -1.17 6.49
N PHE A 194 -10.21 -1.65 5.37
CA PHE A 194 -9.70 -1.39 4.04
C PHE A 194 -9.84 0.08 3.63
N MET A 195 -11.04 0.68 3.71
CA MET A 195 -11.24 2.09 3.37
C MET A 195 -10.56 3.02 4.36
N GLY A 196 -10.54 2.67 5.64
CA GLY A 196 -9.76 3.39 6.64
C GLY A 196 -8.28 3.48 6.29
N ALA A 197 -7.72 2.41 5.72
CA ALA A 197 -6.33 2.40 5.27
C ALA A 197 -6.08 3.30 4.06
N TRP A 198 -6.96 3.25 3.05
CA TRP A 198 -6.85 4.14 1.90
C TRP A 198 -7.07 5.59 2.31
N ALA A 199 -7.97 5.86 3.27
CA ALA A 199 -8.16 7.19 3.82
C ALA A 199 -6.93 7.69 4.58
N LEU A 200 -6.23 6.83 5.36
CA LEU A 200 -4.97 7.20 6.01
C LEU A 200 -3.85 7.47 5.00
N MET A 201 -3.72 6.62 3.97
CA MET A 201 -2.76 6.87 2.88
C MET A 201 -3.14 8.14 2.09
N GLY A 202 -4.42 8.41 1.91
CA GLY A 202 -4.94 9.64 1.34
C GLY A 202 -4.59 10.85 2.19
N LEU A 203 -4.82 10.79 3.49
CA LEU A 203 -4.48 11.84 4.43
C LEU A 203 -3.00 12.21 4.35
N ILE A 204 -2.10 11.22 4.40
CA ILE A 204 -0.65 11.42 4.24
C ILE A 204 -0.36 12.11 2.90
N THR A 205 -0.95 11.60 1.81
CA THR A 205 -0.76 12.12 0.45
C THR A 205 -1.24 13.57 0.32
N PHE A 206 -2.42 13.87 0.87
CA PHE A 206 -3.01 15.22 0.84
C PHE A 206 -2.25 16.21 1.72
N LEU A 207 -1.73 15.80 2.88
CA LEU A 207 -0.87 16.64 3.72
C LEU A 207 0.43 17.01 3.00
N VAL A 208 1.07 16.06 2.33
CA VAL A 208 2.26 16.33 1.51
C VAL A 208 1.90 17.22 0.31
N GLU A 209 0.79 16.95 -0.38
CA GLU A 209 0.31 17.80 -1.48
C GLU A 209 0.02 19.24 -1.01
N PHE A 210 -0.61 19.41 0.15
CA PHE A 210 -0.90 20.72 0.75
C PHE A 210 0.38 21.51 1.05
N ALA A 211 1.42 20.82 1.52
CA ALA A 211 2.69 21.45 1.81
C ALA A 211 3.43 21.94 0.53
N ILE A 212 3.32 21.18 -0.58
CA ILE A 212 4.06 21.50 -1.81
C ILE A 212 3.27 22.33 -2.83
N LYS A 213 1.93 22.25 -2.85
CA LYS A 213 1.05 22.94 -3.83
C LYS A 213 0.30 24.10 -3.19
N LYS A 214 0.80 25.33 -3.34
CA LYS A 214 0.16 26.51 -2.74
C LYS A 214 -1.19 26.92 -3.39
N ARG A 215 -1.40 26.62 -4.67
CA ARG A 215 -2.54 27.12 -5.46
C ARG A 215 -3.88 26.40 -5.18
N GLN A 216 -3.88 25.17 -4.68
CA GLN A 216 -5.08 24.33 -4.51
C GLN A 216 -5.40 24.02 -3.04
N ARG A 217 -5.01 24.91 -2.12
CA ARG A 217 -5.11 24.65 -0.67
C ARG A 217 -6.52 24.37 -0.18
N LEU A 218 -7.53 25.09 -0.68
CA LEU A 218 -8.93 24.85 -0.26
C LEU A 218 -9.40 23.45 -0.65
N PHE A 219 -9.17 23.07 -1.90
CA PHE A 219 -9.59 21.76 -2.40
C PHE A 219 -8.82 20.60 -1.69
N THR A 220 -7.52 20.78 -1.46
CA THR A 220 -6.73 19.80 -0.73
C THR A 220 -7.12 19.77 0.76
N GLY A 221 -7.48 20.93 1.35
CA GLY A 221 -7.99 21.02 2.72
C GLY A 221 -9.31 20.26 2.90
N LEU A 222 -10.24 20.39 1.95
CA LEU A 222 -11.47 19.57 1.93
C LEU A 222 -11.14 18.08 1.81
N SER A 223 -10.18 17.71 0.98
CA SER A 223 -9.75 16.29 0.85
C SER A 223 -9.17 15.74 2.16
N ILE A 224 -8.41 16.56 2.91
CA ILE A 224 -7.89 16.21 4.24
C ILE A 224 -9.06 15.97 5.21
N LEU A 225 -10.03 16.89 5.24
CA LEU A 225 -11.21 16.77 6.11
C LEU A 225 -11.98 15.49 5.81
N LEU A 226 -12.27 15.20 4.55
CA LEU A 226 -13.00 13.99 4.15
C LEU A 226 -12.22 12.71 4.44
N ALA A 227 -10.89 12.72 4.28
CA ALA A 227 -10.05 11.59 4.67
C ALA A 227 -10.12 11.33 6.19
N LEU A 228 -10.09 12.38 7.02
CA LEU A 228 -10.26 12.27 8.47
C LEU A 228 -11.64 11.70 8.84
N VAL A 229 -12.70 12.19 8.20
CA VAL A 229 -14.06 11.66 8.39
C VAL A 229 -14.11 10.16 8.06
N THR A 230 -13.53 9.76 6.92
CA THR A 230 -13.50 8.35 6.51
C THR A 230 -12.70 7.48 7.49
N ILE A 231 -11.58 7.98 8.02
CA ILE A 231 -10.80 7.27 9.06
C ILE A 231 -11.65 7.03 10.32
N VAL A 232 -12.36 8.04 10.77
CA VAL A 232 -13.26 7.93 11.95
C VAL A 232 -14.38 6.93 11.69
N LEU A 233 -15.05 7.04 10.53
CA LEU A 233 -16.15 6.14 10.16
C LEU A 233 -15.70 4.68 10.00
N SER A 234 -14.45 4.43 9.61
CA SER A 234 -13.92 3.07 9.46
C SER A 234 -13.86 2.27 10.76
N SER A 235 -13.89 2.94 11.92
CA SER A 235 -13.90 2.35 13.26
C SER A 235 -12.87 1.22 13.47
N SER A 236 -11.68 1.33 12.82
CA SER A 236 -10.66 0.28 12.80
C SER A 236 -9.53 0.56 13.80
N ALA A 237 -9.36 -0.32 14.79
CA ALA A 237 -8.25 -0.24 15.74
C ALA A 237 -6.88 -0.31 15.04
N GLY A 238 -6.73 -1.15 14.00
CA GLY A 238 -5.49 -1.25 13.23
C GLY A 238 -5.11 0.07 12.54
N ILE A 239 -6.11 0.86 12.10
CA ILE A 239 -5.87 2.18 11.50
C ILE A 239 -5.46 3.20 12.57
N VAL A 240 -6.01 3.13 13.77
CA VAL A 240 -5.57 3.97 14.89
C VAL A 240 -4.10 3.73 15.21
N PHE A 241 -3.68 2.46 15.36
CA PHE A 241 -2.28 2.12 15.59
C PHE A 241 -1.37 2.56 14.43
N ALA A 242 -1.80 2.37 13.19
CA ALA A 242 -1.05 2.84 12.02
C ALA A 242 -0.92 4.37 12.01
N SER A 243 -1.98 5.12 12.36
CA SER A 243 -1.97 6.58 12.43
C SER A 243 -0.99 7.10 13.48
N VAL A 244 -0.94 6.46 14.65
CA VAL A 244 0.02 6.80 15.72
C VAL A 244 1.45 6.54 15.26
N ALA A 245 1.73 5.39 14.65
CA ALA A 245 3.07 5.06 14.15
C ALA A 245 3.52 6.01 13.04
N VAL A 246 2.63 6.36 12.11
CA VAL A 246 2.87 7.34 11.04
C VAL A 246 3.15 8.72 11.63
N GLY A 247 2.35 9.17 12.60
CA GLY A 247 2.56 10.45 13.30
C GLY A 247 3.93 10.50 13.97
N LEU A 248 4.32 9.45 14.68
CA LEU A 248 5.64 9.35 15.31
C LEU A 248 6.77 9.36 14.27
N ALA A 249 6.64 8.57 13.19
CA ALA A 249 7.62 8.55 12.11
C ALA A 249 7.77 9.92 11.43
N ALA A 250 6.67 10.64 11.21
CA ALA A 250 6.67 11.99 10.65
C ALA A 250 7.38 12.97 11.59
N ILE A 251 7.02 12.99 12.87
CA ILE A 251 7.63 13.88 13.89
C ILE A 251 9.14 13.62 13.97
N VAL A 252 9.55 12.36 14.12
CA VAL A 252 10.97 12.00 14.24
C VAL A 252 11.75 12.37 12.98
N SER A 253 11.17 12.17 11.80
CA SER A 253 11.81 12.54 10.54
C SER A 253 12.00 14.04 10.41
N LEU A 254 10.98 14.84 10.76
CA LEU A 254 11.04 16.31 10.74
C LEU A 254 12.03 16.86 11.77
N LEU A 255 12.06 16.29 12.98
CA LEU A 255 13.01 16.68 14.01
C LEU A 255 14.46 16.32 13.66
N ALA A 256 14.66 15.21 12.94
CA ALA A 256 15.97 14.73 12.52
C ALA A 256 16.51 15.44 11.27
N GLU A 257 15.64 16.16 10.52
CA GLU A 257 16.03 16.89 9.31
C GLU A 257 17.09 17.95 9.62
N GLY A 258 18.16 17.98 8.82
CA GLY A 258 19.25 18.95 8.95
C GLY A 258 20.11 18.85 10.22
N LYS A 259 19.85 17.89 11.11
CA LYS A 259 20.62 17.70 12.33
C LYS A 259 21.91 16.90 12.07
N ASP A 260 22.89 17.07 12.93
CA ASP A 260 24.10 16.25 12.97
C ASP A 260 23.80 14.79 13.32
N ARG A 261 24.77 13.91 13.12
CA ARG A 261 24.61 12.47 13.28
C ARG A 261 24.20 12.07 14.71
N ASP A 262 24.82 12.68 15.72
CA ASP A 262 24.61 12.31 17.13
C ASP A 262 23.22 12.74 17.61
N THR A 263 22.77 13.94 17.24
CA THR A 263 21.41 14.42 17.50
C THR A 263 20.36 13.54 16.82
N ARG A 264 20.58 13.13 15.56
CA ARG A 264 19.67 12.19 14.87
C ARG A 264 19.59 10.87 15.58
N HIS A 265 20.72 10.27 15.99
CA HIS A 265 20.73 9.01 16.73
C HIS A 265 20.04 9.13 18.09
N ARG A 266 20.10 10.30 18.73
CA ARG A 266 19.36 10.56 19.97
C ARG A 266 17.84 10.53 19.72
N TYR A 267 17.34 11.20 18.68
CA TYR A 267 15.91 11.16 18.33
C TYR A 267 15.46 9.74 17.99
N TYR A 268 16.27 8.96 17.25
CA TYR A 268 15.94 7.59 16.92
C TYR A 268 15.85 6.70 18.17
N ARG A 269 16.81 6.83 19.11
CA ARG A 269 16.77 6.10 20.39
C ARG A 269 15.52 6.45 21.20
N ILE A 270 15.15 7.71 21.28
CA ILE A 270 13.93 8.17 21.96
C ILE A 270 12.70 7.60 21.28
N ALA A 271 12.63 7.64 19.96
CA ALA A 271 11.50 7.09 19.21
C ALA A 271 11.37 5.57 19.42
N TRP A 272 12.47 4.83 19.38
CA TRP A 272 12.47 3.39 19.68
C TRP A 272 12.06 3.09 21.12
N ALA A 273 12.53 3.87 22.08
CA ALA A 273 12.12 3.75 23.48
C ALA A 273 10.61 3.99 23.64
N ILE A 274 10.08 5.08 23.04
CA ILE A 274 8.64 5.37 23.07
C ILE A 274 7.83 4.26 22.40
N SER A 275 8.24 3.81 21.21
CA SER A 275 7.52 2.76 20.47
C SER A 275 7.56 1.43 21.22
N GLY A 276 8.71 1.04 21.76
CA GLY A 276 8.88 -0.17 22.54
C GLY A 276 8.06 -0.15 23.83
N THR A 277 8.09 0.97 24.56
CA THR A 277 7.30 1.15 25.77
C THR A 277 5.80 1.13 25.45
N ALA A 278 5.35 1.85 24.41
CA ALA A 278 3.95 1.85 24.00
C ALA A 278 3.50 0.44 23.58
N GLY A 279 4.31 -0.27 22.78
CA GLY A 279 4.02 -1.65 22.39
C GLY A 279 3.93 -2.60 23.58
N PHE A 280 4.85 -2.47 24.56
CA PHE A 280 4.84 -3.23 25.80
C PHE A 280 3.55 -2.98 26.61
N PHE A 281 3.15 -1.69 26.76
CA PHE A 281 1.90 -1.36 27.43
C PHE A 281 0.68 -1.92 26.72
N VAL A 282 0.62 -1.83 25.36
CA VAL A 282 -0.46 -2.42 24.58
C VAL A 282 -0.53 -3.93 24.79
N LEU A 283 0.60 -4.64 24.87
CA LEU A 283 0.61 -6.08 25.12
C LEU A 283 0.11 -6.44 26.53
N ILE A 284 0.55 -5.72 27.56
CA ILE A 284 0.13 -5.97 28.94
C ILE A 284 -1.35 -5.61 29.14
N PHE A 285 -1.75 -4.45 28.69
CA PHE A 285 -3.11 -3.93 28.89
C PHE A 285 -4.02 -4.17 27.69
N ARG A 286 -3.72 -5.20 26.88
CA ARG A 286 -4.43 -5.45 25.61
C ARG A 286 -5.97 -5.45 25.78
N ARG A 287 -6.49 -6.09 26.83
CA ARG A 287 -7.94 -6.12 27.08
C ARG A 287 -8.51 -4.72 27.22
N ALA A 288 -7.99 -3.91 28.13
CA ALA A 288 -8.45 -2.54 28.34
C ALA A 288 -8.29 -1.66 27.10
N VAL A 289 -7.19 -1.82 26.35
CA VAL A 289 -6.96 -1.06 25.11
C VAL A 289 -7.97 -1.44 24.04
N PHE A 290 -8.25 -2.73 23.83
CA PHE A 290 -9.24 -3.16 22.82
C PHE A 290 -10.68 -2.83 23.25
N GLU A 291 -11.03 -3.00 24.53
CA GLU A 291 -12.32 -2.58 25.07
C GLU A 291 -12.55 -1.06 24.90
N PHE A 292 -11.52 -0.24 25.21
CA PHE A 292 -11.56 1.21 24.96
C PHE A 292 -11.79 1.56 23.49
N LEU A 293 -11.23 0.77 22.57
CA LEU A 293 -11.43 0.91 21.12
C LEU A 293 -12.74 0.27 20.62
N GLY A 294 -13.58 -0.25 21.53
CA GLY A 294 -14.84 -0.91 21.18
C GLY A 294 -14.65 -2.24 20.44
N LYS A 295 -13.55 -2.94 20.71
CA LYS A 295 -13.20 -4.23 20.09
C LYS A 295 -13.10 -5.34 21.12
N SER A 296 -13.36 -6.58 20.68
CA SER A 296 -13.19 -7.75 21.53
C SER A 296 -11.70 -7.96 21.91
N PRO A 297 -11.41 -8.44 23.12
CA PRO A 297 -10.04 -8.64 23.61
C PRO A 297 -9.23 -9.68 22.84
N ASP A 298 -9.90 -10.59 22.12
CA ASP A 298 -9.30 -11.65 21.28
C ASP A 298 -8.90 -11.13 19.89
N MET A 299 -8.92 -9.80 19.68
CA MET A 299 -8.60 -9.16 18.39
C MET A 299 -9.50 -9.69 17.24
N THR A 300 -10.75 -10.02 17.53
CA THR A 300 -11.69 -10.57 16.55
C THR A 300 -11.21 -11.92 16.01
N HIS A 301 -10.97 -12.87 16.94
CA HIS A 301 -10.55 -14.25 16.68
C HIS A 301 -9.14 -14.42 16.03
N ARG A 302 -8.35 -13.35 15.92
CA ARG A 302 -7.02 -13.45 15.28
C ARG A 302 -6.06 -14.40 16.00
N THR A 303 -6.17 -14.52 17.33
CA THR A 303 -5.34 -15.46 18.09
C THR A 303 -5.59 -16.92 17.71
N ASP A 304 -6.83 -17.28 17.43
CA ASP A 304 -7.20 -18.63 16.99
C ASP A 304 -6.78 -18.87 15.56
N ILE A 305 -7.01 -17.88 14.67
CA ILE A 305 -6.51 -17.90 13.29
C ILE A 305 -4.99 -18.13 13.27
N TRP A 306 -4.23 -17.36 14.05
CA TRP A 306 -2.76 -17.48 14.08
C TRP A 306 -2.29 -18.83 14.61
N ARG A 307 -3.02 -19.42 15.58
CA ARG A 307 -2.69 -20.77 16.10
C ARG A 307 -2.82 -21.81 14.98
N SER A 308 -3.95 -21.86 14.28
CA SER A 308 -4.16 -22.80 13.17
C SER A 308 -3.13 -22.61 12.05
N VAL A 309 -2.80 -21.35 11.73
CA VAL A 309 -1.75 -21.05 10.73
C VAL A 309 -0.38 -21.53 11.18
N ILE A 310 0.00 -21.32 12.46
CA ILE A 310 1.30 -21.78 13.00
C ILE A 310 1.38 -23.31 13.03
N GLU A 311 0.29 -23.99 13.36
CA GLU A 311 0.20 -25.45 13.30
C GLU A 311 0.48 -25.94 11.87
N LEU A 312 -0.18 -25.36 10.87
CA LEU A 312 0.03 -25.72 9.47
C LEU A 312 1.45 -25.36 8.97
N VAL A 313 2.03 -24.23 9.39
CA VAL A 313 3.43 -23.84 9.09
C VAL A 313 4.41 -24.87 9.65
N SER A 314 4.13 -25.47 10.81
CA SER A 314 5.04 -26.43 11.46
C SER A 314 5.27 -27.70 10.63
N GLU A 315 4.38 -28.02 9.70
CA GLU A 315 4.51 -29.16 8.78
C GLU A 315 5.55 -28.91 7.67
N ARG A 316 5.68 -27.64 7.20
CA ARG A 316 6.60 -27.24 6.13
C ARG A 316 7.33 -25.92 6.46
N PRO A 317 8.16 -25.90 7.51
CA PRO A 317 8.67 -24.64 8.05
C PRO A 317 9.72 -23.94 7.18
N LEU A 318 10.42 -24.67 6.31
CA LEU A 318 11.48 -24.09 5.48
C LEU A 318 10.99 -23.58 4.12
N GLU A 319 10.21 -24.38 3.39
CA GLU A 319 9.76 -24.11 2.03
C GLU A 319 8.33 -23.57 1.94
N GLY A 320 7.51 -23.81 2.97
CA GLY A 320 6.09 -23.48 2.98
C GLY A 320 5.24 -24.34 2.04
N TRP A 321 3.98 -23.96 1.85
CA TRP A 321 3.00 -24.72 1.08
C TRP A 321 2.93 -24.35 -0.40
N GLY A 322 3.61 -23.30 -0.83
CA GLY A 322 3.58 -22.73 -2.18
C GLY A 322 2.84 -21.39 -2.21
N PHE A 323 3.29 -20.50 -3.09
CA PHE A 323 2.73 -19.16 -3.23
C PHE A 323 1.32 -19.20 -3.81
N ILE A 324 0.33 -18.67 -3.09
CA ILE A 324 -1.07 -18.59 -3.54
C ILE A 324 -1.60 -17.14 -3.51
N GLY A 325 -0.90 -16.23 -2.82
CA GLY A 325 -1.33 -14.84 -2.66
C GLY A 325 -2.51 -14.72 -1.70
N VAL A 326 -3.70 -15.05 -2.17
CA VAL A 326 -4.95 -15.12 -1.37
C VAL A 326 -5.45 -16.56 -1.40
N TRP A 327 -5.88 -17.09 -0.25
CA TRP A 327 -6.40 -18.47 -0.18
C TRP A 327 -7.66 -18.61 -1.01
N VAL A 328 -7.73 -19.71 -1.73
CA VAL A 328 -8.85 -20.02 -2.62
C VAL A 328 -9.78 -21.01 -1.91
N PRO A 329 -11.09 -20.73 -1.83
CA PRO A 329 -12.06 -21.65 -1.24
C PRO A 329 -11.97 -23.06 -1.82
N GLY A 330 -12.03 -24.08 -0.96
CA GLY A 330 -11.99 -25.48 -1.37
C GLY A 330 -10.61 -25.99 -1.82
N VAL A 331 -9.54 -25.21 -1.68
CA VAL A 331 -8.16 -25.62 -2.00
C VAL A 331 -7.44 -26.06 -0.73
N GLU A 332 -7.03 -27.34 -0.69
CA GLU A 332 -6.19 -27.85 0.39
C GLU A 332 -4.78 -27.23 0.35
N PRO A 333 -4.18 -26.92 1.50
CA PRO A 333 -4.61 -27.21 2.87
C PRO A 333 -5.45 -26.10 3.54
N PHE A 334 -5.96 -25.14 2.78
CA PHE A 334 -6.67 -23.95 3.31
C PHE A 334 -8.18 -24.21 3.49
N ALA A 335 -8.73 -25.21 2.79
CA ALA A 335 -10.16 -25.57 2.86
C ALA A 335 -10.53 -25.96 4.30
N GLY A 336 -11.45 -25.22 4.90
CA GLY A 336 -11.88 -25.47 6.27
C GLY A 336 -10.81 -25.24 7.36
N LEU A 337 -9.65 -24.69 7.02
CA LEU A 337 -8.54 -24.46 7.97
C LEU A 337 -8.99 -23.56 9.14
N ILE A 338 -9.80 -22.57 8.86
CA ILE A 338 -10.27 -21.62 9.86
C ILE A 338 -11.76 -21.41 9.69
N VAL A 339 -12.55 -22.04 10.57
CA VAL A 339 -14.00 -21.85 10.64
C VAL A 339 -14.36 -21.37 12.03
N ILE A 340 -14.90 -20.15 12.15
CA ILE A 340 -15.28 -19.55 13.41
C ILE A 340 -16.73 -19.10 13.33
N ASN A 341 -17.56 -19.61 14.23
CA ASN A 341 -19.01 -19.34 14.23
C ASN A 341 -19.70 -19.65 12.88
N GLY A 342 -19.22 -20.70 12.17
CA GLY A 342 -19.76 -21.09 10.86
C GLY A 342 -19.29 -20.23 9.68
N ILE A 343 -18.39 -19.26 9.91
CA ILE A 343 -17.78 -18.42 8.88
C ILE A 343 -16.36 -18.91 8.60
N GLU A 344 -16.06 -19.22 7.35
CA GLU A 344 -14.73 -19.60 6.89
C GLU A 344 -13.88 -18.37 6.58
N TYR A 345 -12.62 -18.37 7.03
CA TYR A 345 -11.67 -17.30 6.81
C TYR A 345 -10.59 -17.74 5.81
N PHE A 346 -10.29 -16.88 4.83
CA PHE A 346 -9.38 -17.16 3.72
C PHE A 346 -8.07 -16.38 3.77
N GLN A 347 -7.59 -16.05 4.97
CA GLN A 347 -6.30 -15.37 5.17
C GLN A 347 -5.86 -15.47 6.62
N ALA A 348 -4.55 -15.37 6.85
CA ALA A 348 -3.97 -15.36 8.19
C ALA A 348 -4.24 -14.05 8.97
N HIS A 349 -4.78 -13.00 8.36
CA HIS A 349 -4.85 -11.65 8.93
C HIS A 349 -3.52 -11.15 9.53
N ASN A 350 -2.40 -11.60 8.96
CA ASN A 350 -1.05 -11.19 9.31
C ASN A 350 -0.12 -11.49 8.12
N SER A 351 0.40 -10.47 7.49
CA SER A 351 1.22 -10.61 6.28
C SER A 351 2.52 -11.38 6.51
N TYR A 352 3.06 -11.35 7.72
CA TYR A 352 4.31 -12.05 8.06
C TYR A 352 4.06 -13.54 8.24
N LEU A 353 2.97 -13.91 8.92
CA LEU A 353 2.54 -15.31 9.02
C LEU A 353 2.10 -15.85 7.66
N GLU A 354 1.42 -15.04 6.86
CA GLU A 354 1.03 -15.38 5.50
C GLU A 354 2.24 -15.72 4.62
N MET A 355 3.30 -14.89 4.68
CA MET A 355 4.54 -15.15 3.97
C MET A 355 5.20 -16.44 4.47
N PHE A 356 5.21 -16.65 5.80
CA PHE A 356 5.79 -17.85 6.40
C PHE A 356 5.02 -19.10 5.99
N LEU A 357 3.70 -19.06 5.95
CA LEU A 357 2.86 -20.17 5.51
C LEU A 357 3.12 -20.54 4.05
N GLN A 358 3.16 -19.54 3.17
CA GLN A 358 3.23 -19.77 1.72
C GLN A 358 4.64 -20.13 1.25
N LEU A 359 5.68 -19.46 1.75
CA LEU A 359 7.06 -19.58 1.26
C LEU A 359 8.08 -19.97 2.36
N GLY A 360 7.59 -20.40 3.50
CA GLY A 360 8.44 -20.87 4.61
C GLY A 360 9.35 -19.80 5.18
N ALA A 361 10.30 -20.24 5.99
CA ALA A 361 11.32 -19.37 6.59
C ALA A 361 12.17 -18.67 5.53
N VAL A 362 12.45 -19.32 4.42
CA VAL A 362 13.24 -18.74 3.31
C VAL A 362 12.51 -17.52 2.73
N GLY A 363 11.22 -17.65 2.42
CA GLY A 363 10.41 -16.55 1.91
C GLY A 363 10.26 -15.42 2.92
N LEU A 364 9.99 -15.76 4.19
CA LEU A 364 9.88 -14.76 5.26
C LEU A 364 11.18 -13.96 5.43
N VAL A 365 12.34 -14.60 5.45
CA VAL A 365 13.64 -13.92 5.60
C VAL A 365 13.90 -12.98 4.42
N LEU A 366 13.69 -13.44 3.18
CA LEU A 366 13.84 -12.58 1.98
C LEU A 366 12.89 -11.38 2.04
N PHE A 367 11.65 -11.60 2.45
CA PHE A 367 10.65 -10.54 2.59
C PHE A 367 11.03 -9.52 3.68
N LEU A 368 11.48 -9.97 4.85
CA LEU A 368 11.93 -9.10 5.92
C LEU A 368 13.19 -8.29 5.52
N ILE A 369 14.11 -8.88 4.77
CA ILE A 369 15.27 -8.16 4.22
C ILE A 369 14.79 -7.07 3.24
N LEU A 370 13.87 -7.40 2.32
CA LEU A 370 13.30 -6.45 1.37
C LEU A 370 12.60 -5.28 2.09
N LEU A 371 11.75 -5.58 3.08
CA LEU A 371 11.05 -4.57 3.89
C LEU A 371 12.05 -3.67 4.64
N THR A 372 13.02 -4.27 5.32
CA THR A 372 14.02 -3.54 6.13
C THR A 372 14.88 -2.62 5.24
N ARG A 373 15.37 -3.12 4.12
CA ARG A 373 16.19 -2.33 3.19
C ARG A 373 15.37 -1.21 2.55
N THR A 374 14.12 -1.48 2.17
CA THR A 374 13.21 -0.45 1.65
C THR A 374 12.92 0.61 2.69
N PHE A 375 12.65 0.21 3.95
CA PHE A 375 12.47 1.14 5.06
C PHE A 375 13.69 2.03 5.27
N ILE A 376 14.90 1.45 5.34
CA ILE A 376 16.13 2.22 5.53
C ILE A 376 16.35 3.22 4.38
N LYS A 377 16.07 2.82 3.12
CA LYS A 377 16.20 3.70 1.95
C LYS A 377 15.22 4.86 1.98
N THR A 378 13.93 4.58 2.20
CA THR A 378 12.89 5.60 2.27
C THR A 378 13.07 6.52 3.48
N TRP A 379 13.55 5.98 4.61
CA TRP A 379 13.94 6.78 5.78
C TRP A 379 15.08 7.75 5.45
N ARG A 380 16.15 7.24 4.85
CA ARG A 380 17.29 8.09 4.42
C ARG A 380 16.84 9.15 3.44
N LEU A 381 15.99 8.78 2.48
CA LEU A 381 15.41 9.70 1.51
C LEU A 381 14.66 10.84 2.21
N GLY A 382 13.78 10.52 3.17
CA GLY A 382 12.98 11.51 3.90
C GLY A 382 13.81 12.44 4.79
N VAL A 383 14.85 11.90 5.47
CA VAL A 383 15.64 12.69 6.45
C VAL A 383 16.75 13.53 5.81
N HIS A 384 17.31 13.09 4.67
CA HIS A 384 18.43 13.79 4.04
C HIS A 384 18.00 14.86 3.02
N HIS A 385 16.73 14.91 2.66
CA HIS A 385 16.19 15.88 1.72
C HIS A 385 15.19 16.81 2.42
N SER A 386 15.39 18.12 2.28
CA SER A 386 14.51 19.15 2.88
C SER A 386 13.15 19.29 2.17
N ASN A 387 12.82 18.42 1.22
CA ASN A 387 11.55 18.46 0.53
C ASN A 387 10.61 17.40 1.15
N VAL A 388 9.50 17.86 1.71
CA VAL A 388 8.47 17.03 2.35
C VAL A 388 7.94 15.91 1.41
N LEU A 389 8.06 16.09 0.09
CA LEU A 389 7.72 15.06 -0.89
C LEU A 389 8.40 13.72 -0.60
N TYR A 390 9.65 13.76 -0.12
CA TYR A 390 10.43 12.54 0.12
C TYR A 390 10.10 11.83 1.45
N LEU A 391 9.28 12.44 2.32
CA LEU A 391 8.68 11.76 3.47
C LEU A 391 7.50 10.86 3.05
N TRP A 392 6.85 11.18 1.94
CA TRP A 392 5.67 10.46 1.48
C TRP A 392 5.84 8.94 1.35
N PRO A 393 6.86 8.40 0.62
CA PRO A 393 7.04 6.95 0.52
C PRO A 393 7.35 6.29 1.87
N LEU A 394 8.07 6.96 2.76
CA LEU A 394 8.33 6.45 4.11
C LEU A 394 7.04 6.30 4.91
N LEU A 395 6.19 7.33 4.95
CA LEU A 395 4.98 7.32 5.75
C LEU A 395 3.95 6.32 5.23
N LEU A 396 3.86 6.14 3.90
CA LEU A 396 3.04 5.08 3.31
C LEU A 396 3.59 3.69 3.65
N LEU A 397 4.92 3.50 3.61
CA LEU A 397 5.53 2.23 4.00
C LEU A 397 5.29 1.90 5.47
N VAL A 398 5.43 2.87 6.38
CA VAL A 398 5.11 2.69 7.81
C VAL A 398 3.64 2.26 7.99
N THR A 399 2.71 2.89 7.27
CA THR A 399 1.30 2.47 7.27
C THR A 399 1.15 0.99 6.91
N GLN A 400 1.82 0.55 5.86
CA GLN A 400 1.74 -0.84 5.39
C GLN A 400 2.42 -1.83 6.36
N LEU A 401 3.56 -1.47 6.95
CA LEU A 401 4.26 -2.32 7.92
C LEU A 401 3.39 -2.59 9.16
N VAL A 402 2.77 -1.54 9.71
CA VAL A 402 1.91 -1.68 10.88
C VAL A 402 0.63 -2.46 10.54
N ARG A 403 0.01 -2.16 9.41
CA ARG A 403 -1.16 -2.93 8.95
C ARG A 403 -0.84 -4.39 8.67
N GLY A 404 0.35 -4.69 8.19
CA GLY A 404 0.80 -6.06 7.94
C GLY A 404 0.78 -6.97 9.17
N ILE A 405 0.75 -6.40 10.39
CA ILE A 405 0.60 -7.17 11.64
C ILE A 405 -0.84 -7.69 11.80
N THR A 406 -1.81 -6.96 11.26
CA THR A 406 -3.25 -7.25 11.46
C THR A 406 -4.00 -7.61 10.19
N GLU A 407 -3.34 -7.58 9.03
CA GLU A 407 -3.92 -7.85 7.71
C GLU A 407 -2.90 -8.53 6.79
N SER A 408 -3.35 -9.48 5.97
CA SER A 408 -2.46 -10.22 5.02
C SER A 408 -2.25 -9.48 3.70
N ARG A 409 -2.29 -8.14 3.70
CA ARG A 409 -2.33 -7.34 2.46
C ARG A 409 -0.96 -6.98 1.87
N LEU A 410 0.15 -7.14 2.61
CA LEU A 410 1.49 -6.80 2.10
C LEU A 410 1.99 -7.68 0.94
N LEU A 411 1.41 -8.88 0.78
CA LEU A 411 1.81 -9.82 -0.27
C LEU A 411 1.07 -9.59 -1.58
N VAL A 412 -0.01 -8.83 -1.56
CA VAL A 412 -0.92 -8.74 -2.71
C VAL A 412 -1.14 -7.30 -3.15
N GLN A 413 -1.43 -7.15 -4.42
CA GLN A 413 -1.95 -5.97 -5.10
C GLN A 413 -1.33 -4.63 -4.67
N SER A 414 -2.10 -3.75 -4.04
CA SER A 414 -1.72 -2.37 -3.77
C SER A 414 -0.52 -2.23 -2.84
N ALA A 415 -0.41 -3.05 -1.81
CA ALA A 415 0.69 -2.94 -0.86
C ALA A 415 1.99 -3.49 -1.42
N MET A 416 1.95 -4.62 -2.15
CA MET A 416 3.12 -5.15 -2.85
C MET A 416 3.55 -4.20 -3.98
N PHE A 417 2.62 -3.62 -4.73
CA PHE A 417 2.91 -2.58 -5.71
C PHE A 417 3.68 -1.41 -5.09
N MET A 418 3.20 -0.86 -3.96
CA MET A 418 3.88 0.23 -3.26
C MET A 418 5.25 -0.18 -2.74
N LEU A 419 5.38 -1.40 -2.19
CA LEU A 419 6.67 -1.91 -1.72
C LEU A 419 7.71 -1.97 -2.85
N ILE A 420 7.33 -2.53 -4.00
CA ILE A 420 8.21 -2.62 -5.18
C ILE A 420 8.55 -1.22 -5.70
N LEU A 421 7.53 -0.35 -5.85
CA LEU A 421 7.71 1.04 -6.27
C LEU A 421 8.75 1.76 -5.39
N PHE A 422 8.61 1.66 -4.07
CA PHE A 422 9.51 2.34 -3.14
C PHE A 422 10.89 1.68 -3.09
N ALA A 423 10.97 0.35 -3.15
CA ALA A 423 12.23 -0.39 -3.14
C ALA A 423 13.12 -0.04 -4.34
N VAL A 424 12.52 0.16 -5.52
CA VAL A 424 13.24 0.46 -6.76
C VAL A 424 13.45 1.97 -6.92
N LYS A 425 12.39 2.79 -6.80
CA LYS A 425 12.48 4.23 -7.08
C LYS A 425 13.30 5.02 -6.06
N SER A 426 13.43 4.55 -4.82
CA SER A 426 14.29 5.21 -3.82
C SER A 426 15.79 5.14 -4.14
N HIS A 427 16.16 4.49 -5.24
CA HIS A 427 17.52 4.43 -5.75
C HIS A 427 17.86 5.48 -6.81
N ASP A 428 16.89 6.27 -7.29
CA ASP A 428 17.12 7.19 -8.41
C ASP A 428 17.77 8.52 -7.99
N PRO A 429 19.12 8.68 -8.15
CA PRO A 429 19.81 9.89 -7.75
C PRO A 429 19.61 11.06 -8.73
N GLU A 430 19.18 10.81 -9.99
CA GLU A 430 19.07 11.86 -11.01
C GLU A 430 17.89 12.78 -10.73
N GLU A 431 16.76 12.24 -10.29
CA GLU A 431 15.59 13.04 -9.90
C GLU A 431 15.88 13.93 -8.67
N LEU A 432 16.76 13.45 -7.78
CA LEU A 432 17.22 14.20 -6.61
C LEU A 432 18.13 15.39 -6.96
N LEU A 433 18.88 15.28 -8.05
CA LEU A 433 19.76 16.34 -8.52
C LEU A 433 19.01 17.48 -9.21
N GLU A 434 17.89 17.20 -9.91
CA GLU A 434 17.04 18.23 -10.53
C GLU A 434 16.33 19.12 -9.53
N ASP A 435 15.86 18.58 -8.40
CA ASP A 435 15.18 19.37 -7.37
C ASP A 435 16.16 20.36 -6.70
N ASN A 436 17.45 20.03 -6.61
CA ASN A 436 18.51 20.90 -6.13
C ASN A 436 18.95 21.96 -7.16
N SER A 437 18.76 21.73 -8.47
CA SER A 437 19.16 22.69 -9.51
C SER A 437 18.24 23.90 -9.60
N LYS A 438 17.02 23.82 -9.04
CA LYS A 438 16.02 24.90 -9.01
C LYS A 438 16.19 25.87 -7.84
N LYS A 439 17.14 25.65 -6.92
CA LYS A 439 17.51 26.63 -5.89
C LYS A 439 18.43 27.72 -6.50
N PRO A 440 18.28 29.00 -6.13
CA PRO A 440 19.05 30.08 -6.75
C PRO A 440 20.56 29.86 -6.53
N LYS A 441 21.29 29.78 -7.64
CA LYS A 441 22.70 29.42 -7.77
C LYS A 441 23.72 30.23 -6.96
N ARG A 442 23.32 31.28 -6.26
CA ARG A 442 24.30 32.27 -5.71
C ARG A 442 24.85 31.95 -4.32
N LYS A 443 24.23 31.08 -3.52
CA LYS A 443 24.73 30.73 -2.17
C LYS A 443 25.30 29.31 -2.03
N GLN A 444 25.08 28.41 -2.99
CA GLN A 444 25.57 27.02 -2.88
C GLN A 444 26.99 26.82 -3.45
N LEU A 445 27.43 27.60 -4.42
CA LEU A 445 28.81 27.50 -4.95
C LEU A 445 29.87 27.88 -3.92
N GLU A 446 29.55 28.72 -2.95
CA GLU A 446 30.49 29.05 -1.85
C GLU A 446 30.60 27.96 -0.77
N GLN A 447 29.58 27.08 -0.64
CA GLN A 447 29.64 25.99 0.34
C GLN A 447 30.23 24.70 -0.23
N ILE A 448 30.12 24.47 -1.53
CA ILE A 448 30.71 23.27 -2.20
C ILE A 448 32.21 23.44 -2.37
N GLY A 449 32.70 24.67 -2.57
CA GLY A 449 34.13 25.01 -2.64
C GLY A 449 34.92 24.87 -1.34
N LYS A 450 34.27 24.67 -0.19
CA LYS A 450 34.89 24.57 1.14
C LYS A 450 34.88 23.17 1.78
N ARG A 451 34.47 22.14 1.07
CA ARG A 451 34.57 20.74 1.57
C ARG A 451 35.58 19.96 0.74
N PRO A 452 36.64 19.38 1.33
CA PRO A 452 37.59 18.58 0.60
C PRO A 452 36.89 17.29 0.11
N ILE A 453 37.14 16.96 -1.16
CA ILE A 453 36.73 15.72 -1.83
C ILE A 453 37.48 14.55 -1.18
N THR A 454 36.98 13.99 -0.07
CA THR A 454 37.66 12.90 0.64
C THR A 454 36.80 11.62 0.75
N TYR A 455 35.77 11.46 -0.06
CA TYR A 455 34.89 10.27 0.02
C TYR A 455 34.65 9.54 -1.31
N LEU A 456 35.63 9.52 -2.20
CA LEU A 456 35.61 8.64 -3.38
C LEU A 456 36.94 7.93 -3.59
N ARG A 457 37.45 7.25 -2.55
CA ARG A 457 38.44 6.16 -2.71
C ARG A 457 38.46 5.33 -1.43
N ARG A 458 37.68 4.23 -1.42
CA ARG A 458 38.05 2.94 -0.85
C ARG A 458 36.86 1.96 -0.99
N ARG A 459 37.13 1.06 -1.90
CA ARG A 459 36.68 -0.35 -2.10
C ARG A 459 35.18 -0.62 -2.21
#